data_0e9ba49c289b34002aa20d6ffff32bce
#
_entry.id   0e9ba49c289b34002aa20d6ffff32bce
#
_cell.length_a   1.000
_cell.length_b   1.000
_cell.length_c   1.000
_cell.angle_alpha   90.00
_cell.angle_beta   90.00
_cell.angle_gamma   90.00
#
_symmetry.space_group_name_H-M   'P 1'
#
loop_
_entity.id
_entity.type
_entity.pdbx_description
1 polymer ?
#
loop_
_entity_poly.entity_id
_entity_poly.type
_entity_poly.pdbx_seq_one_letter_code
_entity_poly.pdbx_strand_id
1 'polypeptide(L)'
;MADQTVHLALPYLAPSQAQKHVTYNEALRRLDGLVQLAVEAASATTPPGAPAEGARYLLGASPTGAWAGQAGALAVFADGSWWFATPEVGWLAYDKATETVLVLKAAGWTGV
;
A
#
# COMPACT_ATOMS: atom_id res chain seq x y z
N MET A 1 9.83 13.62 -10.36
CA MET A 1 9.62 13.02 -9.03
C MET A 1 8.87 13.99 -8.14
N ALA A 2 7.95 13.50 -7.34
CA ALA A 2 7.20 14.36 -6.43
C ALA A 2 8.09 14.85 -5.29
N ASP A 3 7.72 16.00 -4.72
CA ASP A 3 8.45 16.57 -3.60
C ASP A 3 7.91 16.09 -2.26
N GLN A 4 6.82 15.35 -2.27
CA GLN A 4 6.14 14.91 -1.05
C GLN A 4 5.38 13.62 -1.32
N THR A 5 5.00 12.93 -0.22
CA THR A 5 4.25 11.68 -0.34
C THR A 5 2.82 11.94 -0.82
N VAL A 6 2.23 10.92 -1.46
CA VAL A 6 0.96 11.10 -2.16
C VAL A 6 -0.24 11.20 -1.22
N HIS A 7 -0.21 10.53 -0.07
CA HIS A 7 -1.37 10.52 0.84
C HIS A 7 -1.27 11.58 1.94
N LEU A 8 -0.12 11.66 2.60
CA LEU A 8 0.03 12.49 3.79
C LEU A 8 0.81 13.78 3.52
N ALA A 9 1.30 13.95 2.30
CA ALA A 9 2.08 15.13 1.90
C ALA A 9 3.31 15.32 2.80
N LEU A 10 3.95 14.20 3.18
CA LEU A 10 5.19 14.28 3.96
C LEU A 10 6.31 14.75 3.04
N PRO A 11 7.05 15.78 3.42
CA PRO A 11 8.08 16.30 2.53
C PRO A 11 9.28 15.35 2.43
N TYR A 12 9.77 15.16 1.22
CA TYR A 12 10.96 14.35 0.98
C TYR A 12 12.22 15.15 1.20
N LEU A 13 13.32 14.46 1.52
CA LEU A 13 14.62 15.09 1.55
C LEU A 13 15.08 15.36 0.12
N ALA A 14 15.76 16.50 -0.06
CA ALA A 14 16.32 16.84 -1.35
C ALA A 14 17.52 15.93 -1.68
N PRO A 15 17.79 15.68 -2.98
CA PRO A 15 18.90 14.80 -3.37
C PRO A 15 20.27 15.24 -2.89
N SER A 16 20.44 16.50 -2.51
CA SER A 16 21.73 17.01 -2.05
C SER A 16 22.14 16.53 -0.66
N GLN A 17 21.36 15.65 -0.03
CA GLN A 17 21.58 15.19 1.33
C GLN A 17 22.48 13.95 1.39
N ALA A 18 23.54 13.90 0.63
CA ALA A 18 24.57 12.86 0.69
C ALA A 18 23.97 11.44 0.67
N GLN A 19 23.02 11.20 -0.21
CA GLN A 19 22.33 9.92 -0.41
C GLN A 19 21.44 9.46 0.74
N LYS A 20 21.39 10.19 1.83
CA LYS A 20 20.43 9.88 2.89
C LYS A 20 19.00 9.97 2.38
N HIS A 21 18.77 10.81 1.37
CA HIS A 21 17.44 10.98 0.81
C HIS A 21 16.85 9.67 0.27
N VAL A 22 17.68 8.78 -0.26
CA VAL A 22 17.17 7.52 -0.85
C VAL A 22 16.51 6.66 0.22
N THR A 23 17.23 6.35 1.30
CA THR A 23 16.70 5.53 2.38
C THR A 23 15.58 6.24 3.14
N TYR A 24 15.79 7.52 3.42
CA TYR A 24 14.82 8.28 4.19
C TYR A 24 13.50 8.43 3.44
N ASN A 25 13.59 8.74 2.15
CA ASN A 25 12.39 8.93 1.33
C ASN A 25 11.66 7.62 1.08
N GLU A 26 12.40 6.51 1.01
CA GLU A 26 11.78 5.19 0.94
C GLU A 26 10.98 4.89 2.20
N ALA A 27 11.53 5.23 3.37
CA ALA A 27 10.82 5.06 4.63
C ALA A 27 9.56 5.91 4.70
N LEU A 28 9.63 7.16 4.24
CA LEU A 28 8.46 8.02 4.20
C LEU A 28 7.39 7.49 3.25
N ARG A 29 7.81 6.96 2.10
CA ARG A 29 6.88 6.40 1.12
C ARG A 29 6.15 5.19 1.69
N ARG A 30 6.88 4.32 2.40
CA ARG A 30 6.26 3.15 3.03
C ARG A 30 5.31 3.56 4.15
N LEU A 31 5.72 4.52 4.97
CA LEU A 31 4.86 5.04 6.03
C LEU A 31 3.58 5.63 5.45
N ASP A 32 3.71 6.42 4.39
CA ASP A 32 2.58 7.03 3.71
C ASP A 32 1.59 5.98 3.20
N GLY A 33 2.09 4.84 2.77
CA GLY A 33 1.24 3.76 2.27
C GLY A 33 0.52 3.00 3.37
N LEU A 34 0.97 3.10 4.61
CA LEU A 34 0.43 2.31 5.72
C LEU A 34 -0.45 3.11 6.68
N VAL A 35 -0.15 4.39 6.87
CA VAL A 35 -0.90 5.23 7.81
C VAL A 35 -2.24 5.60 7.21
N GLN A 36 -3.29 5.55 8.02
CA GLN A 36 -4.66 5.83 7.56
C GLN A 36 -4.98 4.98 6.34
N LEU A 37 -4.78 3.67 6.47
CA LEU A 37 -4.84 2.75 5.35
C LEU A 37 -6.25 2.66 4.79
N ALA A 38 -6.43 3.11 3.55
CA ALA A 38 -7.65 2.94 2.79
C ALA A 38 -7.29 2.26 1.48
N VAL A 39 -7.97 1.17 1.17
CA VAL A 39 -7.64 0.37 -0.02
C VAL A 39 -8.74 0.48 -1.06
N GLU A 40 -8.38 0.35 -2.32
CA GLU A 40 -9.35 0.41 -3.41
C GLU A 40 -10.27 -0.80 -3.39
N ALA A 41 -9.74 -1.96 -2.99
CA ALA A 41 -10.51 -3.18 -2.87
C ALA A 41 -9.79 -4.18 -1.98
N ALA A 42 -10.55 -5.11 -1.40
CA ALA A 42 -10.01 -6.23 -0.63
C ALA A 42 -10.18 -7.51 -1.45
N SER A 43 -9.36 -8.51 -1.16
CA SER A 43 -9.37 -9.81 -1.87
C SER A 43 -9.13 -9.65 -3.37
N ALA A 44 -8.38 -8.64 -3.76
CA ALA A 44 -8.09 -8.38 -5.15
C ALA A 44 -7.07 -9.39 -5.68
N THR A 45 -7.24 -9.81 -6.94
CA THR A 45 -6.34 -10.80 -7.53
C THR A 45 -5.70 -10.34 -8.83
N THR A 46 -6.29 -9.35 -9.50
CA THR A 46 -5.77 -8.88 -10.79
C THR A 46 -5.36 -7.42 -10.67
N PRO A 47 -4.08 -7.10 -10.89
CA PRO A 47 -3.66 -5.71 -10.82
C PRO A 47 -4.29 -4.87 -11.92
N PRO A 48 -4.61 -3.60 -11.64
CA PRO A 48 -5.14 -2.71 -12.66
C PRO A 48 -4.09 -2.43 -13.73
N GLY A 49 -4.53 -2.19 -14.96
CA GLY A 49 -3.62 -1.91 -16.07
C GLY A 49 -2.96 -0.55 -15.99
N ALA A 50 -3.63 0.41 -15.35
CA ALA A 50 -3.10 1.76 -15.23
C ALA A 50 -3.35 2.27 -13.81
N PRO A 51 -2.59 1.75 -12.83
CA PRO A 51 -2.83 2.14 -11.44
C PRO A 51 -2.48 3.60 -11.19
N ALA A 52 -3.26 4.24 -10.32
CA ALA A 52 -2.95 5.59 -9.90
C ALA A 52 -1.83 5.56 -8.88
N GLU A 53 -1.02 6.61 -8.87
CA GLU A 53 0.02 6.74 -7.85
C GLU A 53 -0.64 6.72 -6.46
N GLY A 54 -0.12 5.88 -5.57
CA GLY A 54 -0.65 5.73 -4.23
C GLY A 54 -1.78 4.72 -4.09
N ALA A 55 -2.22 4.08 -5.19
CA ALA A 55 -3.28 3.08 -5.11
C ALA A 55 -2.86 1.91 -4.22
N ARG A 56 -3.80 1.43 -3.39
CA ARG A 56 -3.53 0.36 -2.43
C ARG A 56 -4.59 -0.71 -2.51
N TYR A 57 -4.16 -1.97 -2.45
CA TYR A 57 -5.04 -3.14 -2.57
C TYR A 57 -4.67 -4.19 -1.54
N LEU A 58 -5.67 -4.82 -0.92
CA LEU A 58 -5.44 -6.02 -0.12
C LEU A 58 -5.62 -7.22 -1.05
N LEU A 59 -4.59 -8.07 -1.14
CA LEU A 59 -4.58 -9.15 -2.13
C LEU A 59 -5.23 -10.40 -1.59
N GLY A 60 -5.92 -11.11 -2.50
CA GLY A 60 -6.57 -12.37 -2.17
C GLY A 60 -5.62 -13.56 -2.24
N ALA A 61 -6.20 -14.76 -2.45
CA ALA A 61 -5.46 -16.01 -2.31
C ALA A 61 -4.58 -16.35 -3.51
N SER A 62 -4.94 -15.89 -4.70
CA SER A 62 -4.22 -16.28 -5.93
C SER A 62 -4.02 -15.09 -6.84
N PRO A 63 -3.21 -14.11 -6.41
CA PRO A 63 -3.00 -12.93 -7.25
C PRO A 63 -2.18 -13.27 -8.49
N THR A 64 -2.41 -12.50 -9.55
CA THR A 64 -1.79 -12.72 -10.85
C THR A 64 -0.98 -11.51 -11.30
N GLY A 65 -0.29 -11.64 -12.43
CA GLY A 65 0.46 -10.54 -13.02
C GLY A 65 1.55 -10.04 -12.09
N ALA A 66 1.64 -8.73 -11.94
CA ALA A 66 2.67 -8.11 -11.08
C ALA A 66 2.49 -8.49 -9.61
N TRP A 67 1.34 -9.02 -9.23
CA TRP A 67 1.05 -9.40 -7.84
C TRP A 67 1.27 -10.89 -7.58
N ALA A 68 1.74 -11.66 -8.56
CA ALA A 68 1.91 -13.11 -8.41
C ALA A 68 2.83 -13.42 -7.24
N GLY A 69 2.46 -14.40 -6.43
CA GLY A 69 3.25 -14.80 -5.27
C GLY A 69 3.05 -13.95 -4.02
N GLN A 70 2.17 -12.93 -4.08
CA GLN A 70 1.98 -11.99 -2.98
C GLN A 70 0.61 -12.19 -2.30
N ALA A 71 0.14 -13.42 -2.22
CA ALA A 71 -1.15 -13.70 -1.58
C ALA A 71 -1.19 -13.12 -0.17
N GLY A 72 -2.29 -12.45 0.15
CA GLY A 72 -2.51 -11.88 1.47
C GLY A 72 -1.75 -10.60 1.77
N ALA A 73 -0.94 -10.11 0.84
CA ALA A 73 -0.15 -8.90 1.06
C ALA A 73 -0.98 -7.64 0.83
N LEU A 74 -0.46 -6.52 1.32
CA LEU A 74 -0.92 -5.19 0.92
C LEU A 74 -0.05 -4.76 -0.25
N ALA A 75 -0.65 -4.41 -1.37
CA ALA A 75 0.06 -3.91 -2.53
C ALA A 75 -0.13 -2.41 -2.62
N VAL A 76 0.95 -1.68 -2.79
CA VAL A 76 0.93 -0.21 -2.89
C VAL A 76 1.67 0.18 -4.16
N PHE A 77 1.03 0.98 -5.01
CA PHE A 77 1.67 1.50 -6.22
C PHE A 77 2.26 2.87 -5.92
N ALA A 78 3.58 2.96 -5.93
CA ALA A 78 4.26 4.20 -5.64
C ALA A 78 5.52 4.32 -6.47
N ASP A 79 5.77 5.52 -6.97
CA ASP A 79 6.97 5.82 -7.75
C ASP A 79 7.10 4.88 -8.95
N GLY A 80 5.98 4.58 -9.58
CA GLY A 80 5.93 3.81 -10.83
C GLY A 80 6.02 2.30 -10.66
N SER A 81 6.00 1.78 -9.46
CA SER A 81 6.07 0.34 -9.26
C SER A 81 5.29 -0.11 -8.03
N TRP A 82 5.03 -1.41 -7.96
CA TRP A 82 4.35 -2.00 -6.82
C TRP A 82 5.36 -2.38 -5.75
N TRP A 83 5.04 -2.06 -4.50
CA TRP A 83 5.74 -2.64 -3.37
C TRP A 83 4.70 -3.31 -2.47
N PHE A 84 5.16 -4.25 -1.64
CA PHE A 84 4.27 -5.09 -0.89
C PHE A 84 4.65 -5.06 0.59
N ALA A 85 3.63 -5.07 1.44
CA ALA A 85 3.81 -5.20 2.88
C ALA A 85 3.02 -6.40 3.35
N THR A 86 3.51 -7.06 4.40
CA THR A 86 2.83 -8.19 5.01
C THR A 86 2.03 -7.66 6.21
N PRO A 87 0.71 -7.61 6.12
CA PRO A 87 -0.10 -7.13 7.24
C PRO A 87 0.00 -8.08 8.44
N GLU A 88 -0.15 -7.53 9.62
CA GLU A 88 -0.17 -8.31 10.84
C GLU A 88 -1.54 -8.27 11.48
N VAL A 89 -1.84 -9.30 12.26
CA VAL A 89 -3.10 -9.35 12.99
C VAL A 89 -3.26 -8.09 13.81
N GLY A 90 -4.43 -7.47 13.71
CA GLY A 90 -4.72 -6.23 14.38
C GLY A 90 -4.67 -5.00 13.50
N TRP A 91 -4.11 -5.10 12.32
CA TRP A 91 -4.11 -3.96 11.39
C TRP A 91 -5.54 -3.63 10.97
N LEU A 92 -5.78 -2.35 10.74
CA LEU A 92 -7.07 -1.85 10.26
C LEU A 92 -6.90 -1.31 8.84
N ALA A 93 -7.96 -1.47 8.04
CA ALA A 93 -8.00 -0.91 6.70
C ALA A 93 -9.42 -0.52 6.34
N TYR A 94 -9.58 0.58 5.62
CA TYR A 94 -10.88 0.97 5.10
C TYR A 94 -11.00 0.48 3.66
N ASP A 95 -12.02 -0.33 3.39
CA ASP A 95 -12.28 -0.83 2.04
C ASP A 95 -13.21 0.16 1.34
N LYS A 96 -12.68 0.87 0.36
CA LYS A 96 -13.44 1.88 -0.38
C LYS A 96 -14.55 1.25 -1.22
N ALA A 97 -14.34 0.02 -1.69
CA ALA A 97 -15.33 -0.63 -2.54
C ALA A 97 -16.62 -0.95 -1.79
N THR A 98 -16.50 -1.34 -0.52
CA THR A 98 -17.66 -1.69 0.31
C THR A 98 -17.97 -0.65 1.37
N GLU A 99 -17.11 0.36 1.51
CA GLU A 99 -17.22 1.43 2.50
C GLU A 99 -17.30 0.85 3.92
N THR A 100 -16.40 -0.09 4.20
CA THR A 100 -16.38 -0.83 5.46
C THR A 100 -14.99 -0.81 6.05
N VAL A 101 -14.89 -0.61 7.37
CA VAL A 101 -13.61 -0.76 8.07
C VAL A 101 -13.38 -2.24 8.33
N LEU A 102 -12.18 -2.71 7.98
CA LEU A 102 -11.78 -4.10 8.16
C LEU A 102 -10.68 -4.19 9.20
N VAL A 103 -10.65 -5.31 9.92
CA VAL A 103 -9.56 -5.64 10.84
C VAL A 103 -8.99 -6.99 10.45
N LEU A 104 -7.68 -7.14 10.48
CA LEU A 104 -7.05 -8.42 10.19
C LEU A 104 -7.07 -9.28 11.44
N LYS A 105 -7.77 -10.39 11.34
CA LYS A 105 -7.83 -11.42 12.40
C LYS A 105 -7.09 -12.65 11.91
N ALA A 106 -6.92 -13.63 12.79
CA ALA A 106 -6.20 -14.86 12.43
C ALA A 106 -6.81 -15.54 11.21
N ALA A 107 -8.12 -15.46 11.02
CA ALA A 107 -8.81 -16.08 9.90
C ALA A 107 -8.85 -15.20 8.65
N GLY A 108 -8.37 -13.96 8.73
CA GLY A 108 -8.33 -13.05 7.59
C GLY A 108 -9.00 -11.73 7.90
N TRP A 109 -9.09 -10.89 6.88
CA TRP A 109 -9.71 -9.56 7.01
C TRP A 109 -11.20 -9.71 7.24
N THR A 110 -11.71 -9.01 8.24
CA THR A 110 -13.09 -9.11 8.67
C THR A 110 -13.65 -7.72 8.95
N GLY A 111 -14.90 -7.49 8.64
CA GLY A 111 -15.55 -6.22 8.94
C GLY A 111 -15.61 -5.98 10.45
N VAL A 112 -15.35 -4.75 10.82
CA VAL A 112 -15.40 -4.34 12.23
C VAL A 112 -16.85 -4.15 12.68
#